data_3da9dea9f9a4d498f9d07ca0d9469beb
#
_entry.id   3da9dea9f9a4d498f9d07ca0d9469beb
#
_cell.length_a   1.000
_cell.length_b   1.000
_cell.length_c   1.000
_cell.angle_alpha   90.00
_cell.angle_beta   90.00
_cell.angle_gamma   90.00
#
_symmetry.space_group_name_H-M   'P 1'
#
loop_
_entity.id
_entity.type
_entity.pdbx_description
1 polymer ?
#
loop_
_entity_poly.entity_id
_entity_poly.type
_entity_poly.pdbx_seq_one_letter_code
_entity_poly.pdbx_strand_id
1 'polypeptide(L)'
;TVDEVADMCLDLQQQGALNVNFVTPTHYSPHIRAAVAHARARGLALPVVWNTSGYETVRAVRDNVGTVDVYLTDFKYCSSSLARRYSAAPDYPEVAMAALEEMARCVGAPEGDEVDGQPRLTRGVVVRHLMLPGALEDSKRVVRTIWERFGNDVLLSLMNQYTPVLADA
;
A
#
# COMPACT_ATOMS: atom_id res chain seq x y z
N THR A 1 -17.62 6.45 -14.20
CA THR A 1 -17.90 7.72 -13.49
C THR A 1 -17.58 7.63 -12.02
N VAL A 2 -17.53 8.75 -11.31
CA VAL A 2 -17.36 8.81 -9.86
C VAL A 2 -18.50 8.08 -9.14
N ASP A 3 -19.72 8.24 -9.62
CA ASP A 3 -20.92 7.61 -9.04
C ASP A 3 -20.88 6.09 -9.16
N GLU A 4 -20.51 5.57 -10.35
CA GLU A 4 -20.39 4.12 -10.55
C GLU A 4 -19.34 3.50 -9.61
N VAL A 5 -18.20 4.17 -9.40
CA VAL A 5 -17.18 3.68 -8.44
C VAL A 5 -17.70 3.75 -7.01
N ALA A 6 -18.46 4.79 -6.65
CA ALA A 6 -19.10 4.87 -5.33
C ALA A 6 -20.12 3.74 -5.14
N ASP A 7 -20.93 3.44 -6.16
CA ASP A 7 -21.88 2.32 -6.13
C ASP A 7 -21.16 0.98 -5.93
N MET A 8 -20.07 0.73 -6.68
CA MET A 8 -19.24 -0.48 -6.52
C MET A 8 -18.69 -0.63 -5.10
N CYS A 9 -18.27 0.46 -4.46
CA CYS A 9 -17.79 0.41 -3.07
C CYS A 9 -18.92 0.00 -2.10
N LEU A 10 -20.12 0.52 -2.29
CA LEU A 10 -21.29 0.17 -1.48
C LEU A 10 -21.76 -1.26 -1.73
N ASP A 11 -21.71 -1.71 -2.97
CA ASP A 11 -22.03 -3.10 -3.35
C ASP A 11 -21.07 -4.10 -2.68
N LEU A 12 -19.76 -3.79 -2.67
CA LEU A 12 -18.77 -4.61 -1.93
C LEU A 12 -19.12 -4.69 -0.44
N GLN A 13 -19.51 -3.58 0.16
CA GLN A 13 -19.95 -3.57 1.56
C GLN A 13 -21.18 -4.45 1.79
N GLN A 14 -22.18 -4.38 0.91
CA GLN A 14 -23.38 -5.22 0.99
C GLN A 14 -23.06 -6.71 0.82
N GLN A 15 -22.03 -7.05 0.04
CA GLN A 15 -21.55 -8.42 -0.14
C GLN A 15 -20.69 -8.93 1.02
N GLY A 16 -20.48 -8.14 2.06
CA GLY A 16 -19.68 -8.54 3.23
C GLY A 16 -18.16 -8.46 3.04
N ALA A 17 -17.69 -7.65 2.10
CA ALA A 17 -16.25 -7.40 1.96
C ALA A 17 -15.66 -6.77 3.24
N LEU A 18 -14.41 -7.09 3.57
CA LEU A 18 -13.73 -6.55 4.75
C LEU A 18 -13.12 -5.16 4.50
N ASN A 19 -12.86 -4.80 3.24
CA ASN A 19 -12.31 -3.50 2.84
C ASN A 19 -12.61 -3.22 1.37
N VAL A 20 -12.35 -1.99 0.93
CA VAL A 20 -12.30 -1.60 -0.48
C VAL A 20 -10.85 -1.38 -0.86
N ASN A 21 -10.30 -2.22 -1.73
CA ASN A 21 -8.89 -2.19 -2.13
C ASN A 21 -8.73 -1.63 -3.55
N PHE A 22 -8.16 -0.43 -3.65
CA PHE A 22 -7.79 0.18 -4.92
C PHE A 22 -6.35 -0.20 -5.28
N VAL A 23 -6.18 -0.94 -6.37
CA VAL A 23 -4.88 -1.40 -6.84
C VAL A 23 -4.30 -0.44 -7.87
N THR A 24 -3.08 0.04 -7.63
CA THR A 24 -2.35 1.00 -8.48
C THR A 24 -3.18 2.28 -8.77
N PRO A 25 -3.76 2.89 -7.74
CA PRO A 25 -4.81 3.91 -7.90
C PRO A 25 -4.27 5.31 -8.22
N THR A 26 -2.97 5.56 -8.13
CA THR A 26 -2.33 6.87 -8.16
C THR A 26 -2.70 7.69 -9.40
N HIS A 27 -2.81 7.05 -10.57
CA HIS A 27 -3.18 7.71 -11.82
C HIS A 27 -4.60 8.29 -11.81
N TYR A 28 -5.48 7.74 -10.97
CA TYR A 28 -6.89 8.13 -10.87
C TYR A 28 -7.23 8.75 -9.51
N SER A 29 -6.23 9.10 -8.73
CA SER A 29 -6.36 9.54 -7.35
C SER A 29 -7.44 10.64 -7.12
N PRO A 30 -7.56 11.71 -7.92
CA PRO A 30 -8.63 12.69 -7.73
C PRO A 30 -10.04 12.10 -7.89
N HIS A 31 -10.23 11.22 -8.86
CA HIS A 31 -11.53 10.58 -9.12
C HIS A 31 -11.89 9.57 -8.03
N ILE A 32 -10.89 8.81 -7.54
CA ILE A 32 -11.09 7.85 -6.45
C ILE A 32 -11.42 8.59 -5.15
N ARG A 33 -10.74 9.70 -4.84
CA ARG A 33 -11.07 10.52 -3.66
C ARG A 33 -12.52 11.03 -3.72
N ALA A 34 -12.95 11.52 -4.88
CA ALA A 34 -14.33 11.98 -5.07
C ALA A 34 -15.33 10.82 -4.91
N ALA A 35 -15.03 9.63 -5.47
CA ALA A 35 -15.89 8.45 -5.36
C ALA A 35 -15.99 7.96 -3.92
N VAL A 36 -14.88 7.88 -3.19
CA VAL A 36 -14.87 7.49 -1.78
C VAL A 36 -15.63 8.48 -0.92
N ALA A 37 -15.45 9.78 -1.15
CA ALA A 37 -16.21 10.81 -0.44
C ALA A 37 -17.72 10.67 -0.68
N HIS A 38 -18.12 10.42 -1.94
CA HIS A 38 -19.52 10.17 -2.30
C HIS A 38 -20.06 8.89 -1.66
N ALA A 39 -19.29 7.79 -1.69
CA ALA A 39 -19.68 6.53 -1.05
C ALA A 39 -19.83 6.67 0.47
N ARG A 40 -18.88 7.39 1.13
CA ARG A 40 -18.96 7.66 2.58
C ARG A 40 -20.19 8.50 2.96
N ALA A 41 -20.54 9.50 2.16
CA ALA A 41 -21.76 10.28 2.35
C ALA A 41 -23.04 9.42 2.26
N ARG A 42 -22.96 8.26 1.59
CA ARG A 42 -24.03 7.28 1.43
C ARG A 42 -23.92 6.07 2.36
N GLY A 43 -22.99 6.08 3.33
CA GLY A 43 -22.89 5.07 4.37
C GLY A 43 -21.79 4.03 4.16
N LEU A 44 -20.78 4.26 3.31
CA LEU A 44 -19.62 3.39 3.25
C LEU A 44 -18.83 3.47 4.57
N ALA A 45 -18.77 2.34 5.28
CA ALA A 45 -18.06 2.15 6.55
C ALA A 45 -16.81 1.26 6.42
N LEU A 46 -16.57 0.64 5.25
CA LEU A 46 -15.41 -0.19 5.02
C LEU A 46 -14.12 0.63 5.00
N PRO A 47 -13.00 0.09 5.54
CA PRO A 47 -11.69 0.67 5.36
C PRO A 47 -11.31 0.75 3.88
N VAL A 48 -10.74 1.88 3.47
CA VAL A 48 -10.23 2.09 2.13
C VAL A 48 -8.74 1.78 2.10
N VAL A 49 -8.35 0.78 1.32
CA VAL A 49 -6.97 0.33 1.14
C VAL A 49 -6.39 0.91 -0.15
N TRP A 50 -5.23 1.55 -0.03
CA TRP A 50 -4.45 2.09 -1.15
C TRP A 50 -3.27 1.18 -1.44
N ASN A 51 -3.38 0.35 -2.48
CA ASN A 51 -2.38 -0.64 -2.85
C ASN A 51 -1.43 -0.06 -3.92
N THR A 52 -0.21 0.25 -3.53
CA THR A 52 0.76 0.98 -4.35
C THR A 52 2.13 0.32 -4.38
N SER A 53 2.91 0.65 -5.41
CA SER A 53 4.30 0.22 -5.56
C SER A 53 5.26 0.93 -4.60
N GLY A 54 4.78 1.90 -3.81
CA GLY A 54 5.60 2.74 -2.94
C GLY A 54 6.31 3.90 -3.64
N TYR A 55 6.37 3.92 -4.96
CA TYR A 55 7.00 5.01 -5.72
C TYR A 55 6.02 6.18 -5.90
N GLU A 56 5.79 6.90 -4.80
CA GLU A 56 4.82 7.98 -4.70
C GLU A 56 5.50 9.28 -4.29
N THR A 57 4.94 10.41 -4.71
CA THR A 57 5.37 11.68 -4.15
C THR A 57 4.72 11.91 -2.78
N VAL A 58 5.44 12.56 -1.87
CA VAL A 58 4.91 12.98 -0.56
C VAL A 58 3.61 13.78 -0.71
N ARG A 59 3.51 14.62 -1.75
CA ARG A 59 2.30 15.39 -2.04
C ARG A 59 1.11 14.48 -2.37
N ALA A 60 1.32 13.47 -3.24
CA ALA A 60 0.25 12.53 -3.61
C ALA A 60 -0.29 11.78 -2.40
N VAL A 61 0.61 11.40 -1.46
CA VAL A 61 0.21 10.78 -0.20
C VAL A 61 -0.61 11.73 0.66
N ARG A 62 -0.16 12.98 0.83
CA ARG A 62 -0.90 14.02 1.59
C ARG A 62 -2.28 14.31 1.04
N ASP A 63 -2.39 14.36 -0.28
CA ASP A 63 -3.67 14.62 -0.96
C ASP A 63 -4.72 13.52 -0.67
N ASN A 64 -4.31 12.35 -0.19
CA ASN A 64 -5.19 11.24 0.15
C ASN A 64 -5.68 11.24 1.63
N VAL A 65 -5.25 12.20 2.44
CA VAL A 65 -5.71 12.33 3.84
C VAL A 65 -7.24 12.42 3.88
N GLY A 66 -7.84 11.66 4.79
CA GLY A 66 -9.30 11.55 4.92
C GLY A 66 -9.97 10.64 3.87
N THR A 67 -9.22 10.08 2.91
CA THR A 67 -9.73 9.11 1.93
C THR A 67 -9.20 7.70 2.23
N VAL A 68 -7.90 7.57 2.49
CA VAL A 68 -7.21 6.31 2.70
C VAL A 68 -7.10 6.01 4.19
N ASP A 69 -7.49 4.81 4.57
CA ASP A 69 -7.38 4.30 5.93
C ASP A 69 -6.16 3.37 6.07
N VAL A 70 -5.88 2.56 5.05
CA VAL A 70 -4.78 1.60 5.05
C VAL A 70 -3.92 1.77 3.79
N TYR A 71 -2.63 1.96 3.96
CA TYR A 71 -1.67 1.83 2.87
C TYR A 71 -1.13 0.40 2.81
N LEU A 72 -1.28 -0.24 1.65
CA LEU A 72 -0.63 -1.50 1.30
C LEU A 72 0.46 -1.17 0.27
N THR A 73 1.67 -0.90 0.74
CA THR A 73 2.75 -0.35 -0.08
C THR A 73 3.91 -1.31 -0.23
N ASP A 74 4.58 -1.29 -1.39
CA ASP A 74 5.81 -2.04 -1.55
C ASP A 74 7.01 -1.23 -1.06
N PHE A 75 8.00 -1.92 -0.48
CA PHE A 75 9.36 -1.42 -0.33
C PHE A 75 10.32 -2.44 -0.95
N LYS A 76 10.63 -2.23 -2.24
CA LYS A 76 11.23 -3.27 -3.09
C LYS A 76 12.73 -3.42 -2.90
N TYR A 77 13.47 -2.33 -2.71
CA TYR A 77 14.93 -2.30 -2.68
C TYR A 77 15.45 -1.24 -1.72
N CYS A 78 16.57 -1.53 -1.06
CA CYS A 78 17.46 -0.53 -0.48
C CYS A 78 18.61 -0.16 -1.44
N SER A 79 18.88 -1.01 -2.45
CA SER A 79 19.97 -0.81 -3.41
C SER A 79 19.50 -0.05 -4.64
N SER A 80 20.06 1.12 -4.90
CA SER A 80 19.83 1.88 -6.14
C SER A 80 20.25 1.11 -7.39
N SER A 81 21.24 0.21 -7.29
CA SER A 81 21.65 -0.63 -8.42
C SER A 81 20.62 -1.69 -8.76
N LEU A 82 20.00 -2.33 -7.75
CA LEU A 82 18.88 -3.26 -7.96
C LEU A 82 17.64 -2.51 -8.46
N ALA A 83 17.34 -1.36 -7.89
CA ALA A 83 16.25 -0.51 -8.31
C ALA A 83 16.37 -0.07 -9.78
N ARG A 84 17.58 0.31 -10.20
CA ARG A 84 17.88 0.60 -11.61
C ARG A 84 17.68 -0.62 -12.49
N ARG A 85 18.20 -1.78 -12.06
CA ARG A 85 18.17 -3.02 -12.84
C ARG A 85 16.75 -3.55 -13.06
N TYR A 86 15.94 -3.57 -12.01
CA TYR A 86 14.63 -4.25 -12.04
C TYR A 86 13.43 -3.31 -12.22
N SER A 87 13.60 -2.01 -11.96
CA SER A 87 12.51 -1.04 -12.03
C SER A 87 12.83 0.21 -12.84
N ALA A 88 14.06 0.33 -13.39
CA ALA A 88 14.55 1.52 -14.10
C ALA A 88 14.43 2.84 -13.27
N ALA A 89 14.36 2.72 -11.94
CA ALA A 89 14.15 3.82 -10.99
C ALA A 89 15.27 3.80 -9.93
N PRO A 90 16.46 4.32 -10.22
CA PRO A 90 17.61 4.25 -9.30
C PRO A 90 17.38 5.02 -7.97
N ASP A 91 16.49 5.99 -7.97
CA ASP A 91 16.06 6.79 -6.82
C ASP A 91 14.90 6.17 -6.02
N TYR A 92 14.44 4.97 -6.41
CA TYR A 92 13.34 4.27 -5.74
C TYR A 92 13.51 4.19 -4.21
N PRO A 93 14.68 3.83 -3.64
CA PRO A 93 14.81 3.71 -2.19
C PRO A 93 14.52 5.01 -1.45
N GLU A 94 14.96 6.14 -1.98
CA GLU A 94 14.76 7.46 -1.38
C GLU A 94 13.31 7.90 -1.51
N VAL A 95 12.74 7.77 -2.70
CA VAL A 95 11.35 8.15 -2.98
C VAL A 95 10.38 7.31 -2.17
N ALA A 96 10.58 5.98 -2.15
CA ALA A 96 9.72 5.06 -1.41
C ALA A 96 9.82 5.27 0.11
N MET A 97 11.00 5.60 0.65
CA MET A 97 11.15 5.92 2.07
C MET A 97 10.41 7.19 2.44
N ALA A 98 10.58 8.27 1.67
CA ALA A 98 9.88 9.53 1.91
C ALA A 98 8.34 9.37 1.83
N ALA A 99 7.87 8.57 0.86
CA ALA A 99 6.45 8.25 0.74
C ALA A 99 5.95 7.42 1.94
N LEU A 100 6.70 6.41 2.37
CA LEU A 100 6.35 5.54 3.50
C LEU A 100 6.29 6.32 4.83
N GLU A 101 7.24 7.20 5.07
CA GLU A 101 7.23 8.09 6.24
C GLU A 101 5.97 8.96 6.26
N GLU A 102 5.59 9.50 5.11
CA GLU A 102 4.39 10.31 5.01
C GLU A 102 3.11 9.47 5.14
N MET A 103 3.07 8.25 4.57
CA MET A 103 1.95 7.31 4.76
C MET A 103 1.76 7.00 6.26
N ALA A 104 2.81 6.60 6.97
CA ALA A 104 2.75 6.32 8.40
C ALA A 104 2.28 7.55 9.21
N ARG A 105 2.77 8.75 8.86
CA ARG A 105 2.32 10.00 9.48
C ARG A 105 0.83 10.29 9.25
N CYS A 106 0.31 9.99 8.05
CA CYS A 106 -1.08 10.29 7.69
C CYS A 106 -2.09 9.35 8.34
N VAL A 107 -1.77 8.04 8.41
CA VAL A 107 -2.72 7.04 8.91
C VAL A 107 -2.42 6.58 10.35
N GLY A 108 -1.21 6.81 10.86
CA GLY A 108 -0.80 6.39 12.22
C GLY A 108 -0.48 4.92 12.35
N ALA A 109 -0.33 4.45 13.59
CA ALA A 109 -0.04 3.07 13.92
C ALA A 109 -1.17 2.11 13.48
N PRO A 110 -0.85 0.82 13.26
CA PRO A 110 -1.86 -0.18 12.89
C PRO A 110 -2.95 -0.34 13.94
N GLU A 111 -4.20 -0.22 13.51
CA GLU A 111 -5.40 -0.49 14.30
C GLU A 111 -6.26 -1.52 13.58
N GLY A 112 -6.95 -2.37 14.33
CA GLY A 112 -7.80 -3.40 13.77
C GLY A 112 -9.00 -3.72 14.64
N ASP A 113 -9.95 -4.41 14.05
CA ASP A 113 -11.12 -4.98 14.71
C ASP A 113 -11.33 -6.44 14.27
N GLU A 114 -12.43 -7.01 14.64
CA GLU A 114 -12.82 -8.37 14.27
C GLU A 114 -14.22 -8.34 13.64
N VAL A 115 -14.35 -9.02 12.50
CA VAL A 115 -15.64 -9.20 11.81
C VAL A 115 -15.85 -10.68 11.58
N ASP A 116 -16.91 -11.23 12.15
CA ASP A 116 -17.28 -12.66 12.06
C ASP A 116 -16.13 -13.62 12.45
N GLY A 117 -15.36 -13.25 13.49
CA GLY A 117 -14.21 -14.04 13.97
C GLY A 117 -12.93 -13.88 13.11
N GLN A 118 -12.93 -12.95 12.15
CA GLN A 118 -11.76 -12.68 11.31
C GLN A 118 -11.15 -11.32 11.65
N PRO A 119 -9.83 -11.25 11.90
CA PRO A 119 -9.16 -9.99 12.15
C PRO A 119 -9.17 -9.13 10.89
N ARG A 120 -9.49 -7.85 11.06
CA ARG A 120 -9.50 -6.85 9.99
C ARG A 120 -8.64 -5.67 10.38
N LEU A 121 -7.71 -5.28 9.50
CA LEU A 121 -6.98 -4.02 9.64
C LEU A 121 -7.89 -2.87 9.20
N THR A 122 -8.13 -1.92 10.11
CA THR A 122 -8.97 -0.75 9.87
C THR A 122 -8.17 0.50 9.58
N ARG A 123 -6.89 0.53 9.99
CA ARG A 123 -6.01 1.68 9.85
C ARG A 123 -4.55 1.26 9.89
N GLY A 124 -3.66 1.99 9.21
CA GLY A 124 -2.22 1.78 9.31
C GLY A 124 -1.53 1.51 7.99
N VAL A 125 -0.29 1.07 8.07
CA VAL A 125 0.54 0.77 6.89
C VAL A 125 1.00 -0.68 6.92
N VAL A 126 0.81 -1.39 5.81
CA VAL A 126 1.41 -2.70 5.55
C VAL A 126 2.47 -2.52 4.47
N VAL A 127 3.72 -2.75 4.84
CA VAL A 127 4.86 -2.73 3.92
C VAL A 127 5.09 -4.13 3.38
N ARG A 128 5.00 -4.29 2.07
CA ARG A 128 5.32 -5.56 1.39
C ARG A 128 6.74 -5.54 0.85
N HIS A 129 7.46 -6.63 1.07
CA HIS A 129 8.76 -6.84 0.46
C HIS A 129 8.82 -8.21 -0.20
N LEU A 130 9.02 -8.25 -1.52
CA LEU A 130 9.26 -9.48 -2.27
C LEU A 130 10.76 -9.76 -2.33
N MET A 131 11.18 -10.86 -1.72
CA MET A 131 12.54 -11.32 -1.77
C MET A 131 12.89 -11.84 -3.16
N LEU A 132 13.89 -11.22 -3.79
CA LEU A 132 14.36 -11.63 -5.12
C LEU A 132 15.51 -12.64 -5.02
N PRO A 133 15.56 -13.64 -5.90
CA PRO A 133 16.69 -14.56 -5.99
C PRO A 133 18.01 -13.80 -6.19
N GLY A 134 19.04 -14.17 -5.40
CA GLY A 134 20.35 -13.52 -5.45
C GLY A 134 20.45 -12.14 -4.77
N ALA A 135 19.35 -11.62 -4.19
CA ALA A 135 19.32 -10.32 -3.52
C ALA A 135 19.06 -10.40 -2.00
N LEU A 136 19.42 -11.52 -1.36
CA LEU A 136 19.16 -11.76 0.06
C LEU A 136 19.72 -10.66 0.98
N GLU A 137 20.92 -10.17 0.71
CA GLU A 137 21.55 -9.13 1.53
C GLU A 137 20.80 -7.78 1.41
N ASP A 138 20.21 -7.49 0.26
CA ASP A 138 19.35 -6.33 0.11
C ASP A 138 18.02 -6.51 0.87
N SER A 139 17.42 -7.70 0.80
CA SER A 139 16.22 -8.04 1.60
C SER A 139 16.45 -7.88 3.10
N LYS A 140 17.60 -8.34 3.60
CA LYS A 140 18.00 -8.13 5.01
C LYS A 140 18.12 -6.64 5.36
N ARG A 141 18.67 -5.84 4.45
CA ARG A 141 18.75 -4.38 4.63
C ARG A 141 17.37 -3.75 4.65
N VAL A 142 16.49 -4.14 3.74
CA VAL A 142 15.09 -3.66 3.74
C VAL A 142 14.42 -3.92 5.08
N VAL A 143 14.45 -5.17 5.57
CA VAL A 143 13.85 -5.53 6.87
C VAL A 143 14.43 -4.68 8.00
N ARG A 144 15.77 -4.57 8.06
CA ARG A 144 16.45 -3.77 9.09
C ARG A 144 16.07 -2.30 9.02
N THR A 145 16.11 -1.71 7.82
CA THR A 145 15.78 -0.29 7.60
C THR A 145 14.35 0.03 8.02
N ILE A 146 13.37 -0.84 7.64
CA ILE A 146 11.98 -0.65 8.04
C ILE A 146 11.83 -0.78 9.57
N TRP A 147 12.46 -1.79 10.17
CA TRP A 147 12.40 -1.98 11.61
C TRP A 147 13.04 -0.83 12.40
N GLU A 148 14.23 -0.39 12.01
CA GLU A 148 14.94 0.70 12.67
C GLU A 148 14.19 2.04 12.57
N ARG A 149 13.44 2.25 11.49
CA ARG A 149 12.72 3.49 11.23
C ARG A 149 11.34 3.54 11.88
N PHE A 150 10.61 2.43 11.86
CA PHE A 150 9.19 2.40 12.21
C PHE A 150 8.86 1.46 13.38
N GLY A 151 9.71 0.51 13.71
CA GLY A 151 9.41 -0.47 14.75
C GLY A 151 8.06 -1.16 14.52
N ASN A 152 7.14 -0.98 15.47
CA ASN A 152 5.78 -1.52 15.43
C ASN A 152 4.75 -0.56 14.81
N ASP A 153 5.16 0.61 14.34
CA ASP A 153 4.25 1.59 13.72
C ASP A 153 3.82 1.19 12.30
N VAL A 154 4.42 0.14 11.73
CA VAL A 154 4.02 -0.47 10.46
C VAL A 154 4.03 -1.99 10.57
N LEU A 155 3.22 -2.65 9.73
CA LEU A 155 3.26 -4.10 9.56
C LEU A 155 4.17 -4.43 8.38
N LEU A 156 5.01 -5.47 8.51
CA LEU A 156 5.90 -5.93 7.45
C LEU A 156 5.46 -7.31 6.93
N SER A 157 5.14 -7.37 5.64
CA SER A 157 4.80 -8.60 4.93
C SER A 157 5.96 -9.04 4.04
N LEU A 158 6.63 -10.11 4.43
CA LEU A 158 7.70 -10.72 3.63
C LEU A 158 7.13 -11.76 2.68
N MET A 159 7.42 -11.60 1.39
CA MET A 159 6.94 -12.50 0.35
C MET A 159 8.13 -13.21 -0.31
N ASN A 160 8.02 -14.53 -0.50
CA ASN A 160 9.04 -15.36 -1.14
C ASN A 160 8.53 -16.08 -2.39
N GLN A 161 7.35 -15.72 -2.89
CA GLN A 161 6.70 -16.36 -4.03
C GLN A 161 7.19 -15.81 -5.39
N TYR A 162 8.48 -15.62 -5.54
CA TYR A 162 9.03 -15.25 -6.84
C TYR A 162 9.01 -16.47 -7.79
N THR A 163 8.26 -16.36 -8.87
CA THR A 163 8.27 -17.35 -9.96
C THR A 163 9.08 -16.77 -11.12
N PRO A 164 10.27 -17.32 -11.43
CA PRO A 164 11.02 -16.85 -12.58
C PRO A 164 10.24 -17.18 -13.87
N VAL A 165 10.03 -16.15 -14.71
CA VAL A 165 9.61 -16.38 -16.08
C VAL A 165 10.85 -16.82 -16.83
N LEU A 166 10.95 -18.11 -17.13
CA LEU A 166 11.97 -18.62 -18.04
C LEU A 166 11.63 -18.04 -19.41
N ALA A 167 12.55 -17.24 -19.97
CA ALA A 167 12.48 -16.94 -21.38
C ALA A 167 12.57 -18.28 -22.11
N ASP A 168 11.58 -18.60 -22.92
CA ASP A 168 11.65 -19.77 -23.80
C ASP A 168 12.94 -19.70 -24.60
N ALA A 169 13.72 -20.77 -24.51
CA ALA A 169 15.02 -20.91 -25.15
C ALA A 169 14.89 -21.03 -26.67
#